data_c3bb2d820a147b3a38caced20f432766
#
_entry.id   c3bb2d820a147b3a38caced20f432766
#
_cell.length_a   1.000
_cell.length_b   1.000
_cell.length_c   1.000
_cell.angle_alpha   90.00
_cell.angle_beta   90.00
_cell.angle_gamma   90.00
#
_symmetry.space_group_name_H-M   'P 1'
#
loop_
_entity.id
_entity.type
_entity.pdbx_description
1 polymer ?
#
loop_
_entity_poly.entity_id
_entity_poly.type
_entity_poly.pdbx_seq_one_letter_code
_entity_poly.pdbx_strand_id
1 'polypeptide(L)'
;MSSSLVADLKKKITSIFFPHVRRSYSQSGEDIIISDLFSRLGIGFPSYLDIGANEPVSLNNTYRLYSRGCRGVCIEPNPVLYKKLKRKRRKDICINAGIAFDETRKADFYVFTGKAHCLSTFSKQEAGFWENTGNDEIGKHKPGSIIKTSLLDINEVMEKYFSPYPNLISIDVEGLDLEIAKTINFEKYKPEIFCAETLWFAKNNKETKNIQLIDFFKTKDYFVYSDTYINTIFCRKDAYKNISV
;
A
#
# COMPACT_ATOMS: atom_id res chain seq x y z
N MET A 1 18.16 31.29 11.18
CA MET A 1 16.86 30.66 11.49
C MET A 1 16.93 29.21 11.03
N SER A 2 16.65 28.24 11.90
CA SER A 2 16.74 26.81 11.53
C SER A 2 15.69 26.47 10.45
N SER A 3 16.05 25.58 9.54
CA SER A 3 15.16 25.11 8.45
C SER A 3 13.80 24.59 8.96
N SER A 4 13.74 24.13 10.20
CA SER A 4 12.50 23.67 10.86
C SER A 4 11.53 24.82 11.17
N LEU A 5 12.04 25.97 11.64
CA LEU A 5 11.21 27.14 11.97
C LEU A 5 10.55 27.73 10.72
N VAL A 6 11.26 27.76 9.60
CA VAL A 6 10.73 28.23 8.31
C VAL A 6 9.65 27.27 7.78
N ALA A 7 9.84 25.96 7.94
CA ALA A 7 8.86 24.95 7.55
C ALA A 7 7.57 25.06 8.40
N ASP A 8 7.70 25.24 9.72
CA ASP A 8 6.57 25.41 10.63
C ASP A 8 5.81 26.71 10.39
N LEU A 9 6.53 27.80 10.09
CA LEU A 9 5.92 29.08 9.74
C LEU A 9 5.15 29.00 8.41
N LYS A 10 5.73 28.37 7.38
CA LYS A 10 5.03 28.09 6.10
C LYS A 10 3.78 27.26 6.33
N LYS A 11 3.84 26.21 7.16
CA LYS A 11 2.68 25.37 7.48
C LYS A 11 1.57 26.16 8.19
N LYS A 12 1.92 27.02 9.14
CA LYS A 12 0.97 27.93 9.82
C LYS A 12 0.34 28.94 8.85
N ILE A 13 1.13 29.58 8.01
CA ILE A 13 0.64 30.54 7.01
C ILE A 13 -0.32 29.82 6.03
N THR A 14 0.06 28.66 5.51
CA THR A 14 -0.78 27.88 4.62
C THR A 14 -2.10 27.49 5.27
N SER A 15 -2.11 27.10 6.55
CA SER A 15 -3.32 26.71 7.27
C SER A 15 -4.28 27.89 7.55
N ILE A 16 -3.76 29.12 7.67
CA ILE A 16 -4.58 30.33 7.88
C ILE A 16 -5.23 30.78 6.57
N PHE A 17 -4.44 30.84 5.50
CA PHE A 17 -4.94 31.38 4.21
C PHE A 17 -5.65 30.30 3.35
N PHE A 18 -5.33 29.02 3.57
CA PHE A 18 -5.87 27.89 2.82
C PHE A 18 -6.29 26.75 3.75
N PRO A 19 -7.32 26.95 4.60
CA PRO A 19 -7.71 25.96 5.61
C PRO A 19 -8.18 24.62 5.03
N HIS A 20 -8.58 24.60 3.76
CA HIS A 20 -9.06 23.40 3.06
C HIS A 20 -7.99 22.68 2.27
N VAL A 21 -6.76 23.25 2.14
CA VAL A 21 -5.66 22.59 1.44
C VAL A 21 -5.09 21.46 2.30
N ARG A 22 -5.13 20.24 1.77
CA ARG A 22 -4.53 19.05 2.40
C ARG A 22 -3.42 18.52 1.51
N ARG A 23 -2.27 18.24 2.10
CA ARG A 23 -1.15 17.60 1.38
C ARG A 23 -1.36 16.10 1.35
N SER A 24 -1.36 15.49 0.17
CA SER A 24 -1.31 14.05 -0.02
C SER A 24 0.14 13.58 -0.20
N TYR A 25 0.39 12.33 0.18
CA TYR A 25 1.63 11.59 0.00
C TYR A 25 1.45 10.36 -0.88
N SER A 26 0.21 9.93 -1.10
CA SER A 26 -0.15 8.84 -2.00
C SER A 26 -0.25 9.30 -3.43
N GLN A 27 -0.54 8.40 -4.34
CA GLN A 27 -0.56 8.65 -5.78
C GLN A 27 -1.74 9.54 -6.20
N SER A 28 -2.94 9.24 -5.71
CA SER A 28 -4.19 9.91 -6.11
C SER A 28 -5.04 10.40 -4.94
N GLY A 29 -4.43 10.58 -3.74
CA GLY A 29 -5.12 11.10 -2.56
C GLY A 29 -5.70 10.05 -1.62
N GLU A 30 -5.35 8.78 -1.80
CA GLU A 30 -5.80 7.65 -0.97
C GLU A 30 -5.56 7.90 0.52
N ASP A 31 -4.38 8.42 0.87
CA ASP A 31 -3.98 8.71 2.25
C ASP A 31 -4.89 9.74 2.94
N ILE A 32 -5.44 10.69 2.17
CA ILE A 32 -6.41 11.67 2.67
C ILE A 32 -7.75 10.99 2.92
N ILE A 33 -8.23 10.18 1.95
CA ILE A 33 -9.50 9.45 2.03
C ILE A 33 -9.46 8.46 3.19
N ILE A 34 -8.39 7.68 3.32
CA ILE A 34 -8.19 6.72 4.42
C ILE A 34 -8.19 7.45 5.78
N SER A 35 -7.48 8.59 5.88
CA SER A 35 -7.46 9.36 7.13
C SER A 35 -8.82 9.93 7.51
N ASP A 36 -9.63 10.37 6.53
CA ASP A 36 -10.99 10.86 6.76
C ASP A 36 -11.91 9.72 7.17
N LEU A 37 -11.79 8.57 6.51
CA LEU A 37 -12.56 7.37 6.85
C LEU A 37 -12.28 6.91 8.29
N PHE A 38 -11.03 6.83 8.73
CA PHE A 38 -10.69 6.53 10.12
C PHE A 38 -11.28 7.54 11.11
N SER A 39 -11.28 8.83 10.75
CA SER A 39 -11.93 9.85 11.58
C SER A 39 -13.42 9.60 11.72
N ARG A 40 -14.11 9.19 10.66
CA ARG A 40 -15.52 8.81 10.67
C ARG A 40 -15.79 7.56 11.49
N LEU A 41 -14.87 6.57 11.44
CA LEU A 41 -14.93 5.35 12.23
C LEU A 41 -14.59 5.56 13.72
N GLY A 42 -14.19 6.79 14.12
CA GLY A 42 -13.79 7.09 15.51
C GLY A 42 -12.43 6.51 15.90
N ILE A 43 -11.61 6.09 14.93
CA ILE A 43 -10.31 5.46 15.16
C ILE A 43 -9.22 6.52 15.03
N GLY A 44 -8.73 7.04 16.17
CA GLY A 44 -7.78 8.16 16.19
C GLY A 44 -6.34 7.79 15.83
N PHE A 45 -5.88 6.60 16.23
CA PHE A 45 -4.52 6.09 16.00
C PHE A 45 -4.53 4.69 15.39
N PRO A 46 -4.96 4.56 14.13
CA PRO A 46 -5.02 3.25 13.48
C PRO A 46 -3.63 2.64 13.29
N SER A 47 -3.54 1.32 13.48
CA SER A 47 -2.41 0.53 13.05
C SER A 47 -2.55 0.12 11.58
N TYR A 48 -1.44 -0.18 10.91
CA TYR A 48 -1.46 -0.56 9.49
C TYR A 48 -0.40 -1.60 9.14
N LEU A 49 -0.75 -2.43 8.16
CA LEU A 49 0.16 -3.32 7.44
C LEU A 49 0.26 -2.80 5.99
N ASP A 50 1.47 -2.44 5.57
CA ASP A 50 1.79 -1.86 4.27
C ASP A 50 2.63 -2.86 3.47
N ILE A 51 2.04 -3.51 2.49
CA ILE A 51 2.63 -4.58 1.69
C ILE A 51 3.00 -4.01 0.32
N GLY A 52 4.30 -4.06 -0.02
CA GLY A 52 4.85 -3.34 -1.15
C GLY A 52 5.05 -1.86 -0.83
N ALA A 53 5.57 -1.54 0.38
CA ALA A 53 5.59 -0.18 0.90
C ALA A 53 6.41 0.83 0.08
N ASN A 54 7.28 0.38 -0.82
CA ASN A 54 8.04 1.16 -1.81
C ASN A 54 8.75 2.38 -1.19
N GLU A 55 8.52 3.59 -1.70
CA GLU A 55 9.12 4.81 -1.19
C GLU A 55 8.52 5.21 0.18
N PRO A 56 9.35 5.66 1.14
CA PRO A 56 8.90 5.87 2.52
C PRO A 56 7.95 7.05 2.73
N VAL A 57 7.83 7.95 1.76
CA VAL A 57 7.09 9.22 1.88
C VAL A 57 6.18 9.50 0.69
N SER A 58 6.74 9.48 -0.52
CA SER A 58 6.02 9.77 -1.76
C SER A 58 5.42 8.49 -2.34
N LEU A 59 4.29 8.60 -3.01
CA LEU A 59 3.54 7.47 -3.55
C LEU A 59 3.26 6.40 -2.48
N ASN A 60 2.89 6.84 -1.26
CA ASN A 60 2.76 5.95 -0.11
C ASN A 60 1.44 6.19 0.62
N ASN A 61 0.61 5.16 0.72
CA ASN A 61 -0.73 5.22 1.29
C ASN A 61 -0.73 5.37 2.83
N THR A 62 0.34 4.96 3.51
CA THR A 62 0.40 4.89 4.97
C THR A 62 1.24 5.99 5.61
N TYR A 63 2.05 6.74 4.84
CA TYR A 63 2.94 7.76 5.42
C TYR A 63 2.19 8.88 6.14
N ARG A 64 1.00 9.26 5.68
CA ARG A 64 0.16 10.25 6.35
C ARG A 64 -0.21 9.80 7.76
N LEU A 65 -0.58 8.54 7.95
CA LEU A 65 -0.86 7.95 9.26
C LEU A 65 0.40 7.97 10.13
N TYR A 66 1.54 7.49 9.59
CA TYR A 66 2.83 7.56 10.27
C TYR A 66 3.17 8.96 10.74
N SER A 67 3.02 9.97 9.89
CA SER A 67 3.34 11.38 10.21
C SER A 67 2.46 11.96 11.30
N ARG A 68 1.28 11.37 11.54
CA ARG A 68 0.33 11.73 12.60
C ARG A 68 0.52 10.94 13.91
N GLY A 69 1.52 10.06 13.97
CA GLY A 69 1.83 9.31 15.17
C GLY A 69 1.36 7.86 15.17
N CYS A 70 0.62 7.42 14.13
CA CYS A 70 0.27 6.01 13.95
C CYS A 70 1.50 5.14 13.71
N ARG A 71 1.38 3.84 13.92
CA ARG A 71 2.47 2.87 13.77
C ARG A 71 1.97 1.64 13.04
N GLY A 72 2.89 1.03 12.29
CA GLY A 72 2.57 -0.17 11.53
C GLY A 72 3.78 -1.02 11.17
N VAL A 73 3.51 -1.97 10.31
CA VAL A 73 4.51 -2.84 9.68
C VAL A 73 4.55 -2.51 8.19
N CYS A 74 5.76 -2.27 7.67
CA CYS A 74 6.02 -2.05 6.25
C CYS A 74 6.83 -3.23 5.71
N ILE A 75 6.34 -3.89 4.69
CA ILE A 75 7.00 -5.01 4.00
C ILE A 75 7.44 -4.53 2.63
N GLU A 76 8.75 -4.65 2.35
CA GLU A 76 9.35 -4.17 1.10
C GLU A 76 10.45 -5.15 0.64
N PRO A 77 10.25 -5.85 -0.48
CA PRO A 77 11.21 -6.83 -0.98
C PRO A 77 12.48 -6.19 -1.57
N ASN A 78 12.39 -4.98 -2.14
CA ASN A 78 13.55 -4.30 -2.70
C ASN A 78 14.50 -3.84 -1.59
N PRO A 79 15.75 -4.35 -1.51
CA PRO A 79 16.66 -4.05 -0.41
C PRO A 79 17.09 -2.57 -0.37
N VAL A 80 17.05 -1.86 -1.49
CA VAL A 80 17.38 -0.44 -1.56
C VAL A 80 16.26 0.39 -0.95
N LEU A 81 15.02 0.10 -1.32
CA LEU A 81 13.82 0.77 -0.79
C LEU A 81 13.61 0.43 0.70
N TYR A 82 13.78 -0.84 1.08
CA TYR A 82 13.78 -1.25 2.48
C TYR A 82 14.75 -0.43 3.34
N LYS A 83 16.00 -0.20 2.87
CA LYS A 83 16.97 0.63 3.61
C LYS A 83 16.49 2.09 3.74
N LYS A 84 15.84 2.63 2.71
CA LYS A 84 15.23 3.98 2.77
C LYS A 84 14.08 4.02 3.79
N LEU A 85 13.18 3.02 3.74
CA LEU A 85 12.08 2.86 4.69
C LEU A 85 12.59 2.81 6.12
N LYS A 86 13.50 1.89 6.43
CA LYS A 86 14.07 1.72 7.77
C LYS A 86 14.72 3.01 8.31
N ARG A 87 15.35 3.81 7.44
CA ARG A 87 15.96 5.09 7.82
C ARG A 87 14.91 6.18 8.08
N LYS A 88 13.83 6.23 7.30
CA LYS A 88 12.84 7.31 7.33
C LYS A 88 11.65 7.00 8.27
N ARG A 89 11.24 5.73 8.32
CA ARG A 89 10.11 5.21 9.09
C ARG A 89 10.60 4.50 10.38
N ARG A 90 11.45 5.16 11.16
CA ARG A 90 12.17 4.57 12.31
C ARG A 90 11.28 4.03 13.42
N LYS A 91 10.03 4.47 13.47
CA LYS A 91 9.05 4.05 14.49
C LYS A 91 8.12 2.94 13.98
N ASP A 92 8.22 2.58 12.71
CA ASP A 92 7.58 1.41 12.12
C ASP A 92 8.51 0.21 12.16
N ILE A 93 7.89 -0.97 12.09
CA ILE A 93 8.61 -2.22 11.84
C ILE A 93 8.75 -2.36 10.33
N CYS A 94 9.98 -2.29 9.81
CA CYS A 94 10.26 -2.49 8.40
C CYS A 94 10.89 -3.87 8.19
N ILE A 95 10.37 -4.65 7.24
CA ILE A 95 10.80 -6.02 6.95
C ILE A 95 11.19 -6.11 5.47
N ASN A 96 12.40 -6.66 5.20
CA ASN A 96 12.86 -6.90 3.83
C ASN A 96 12.43 -8.29 3.38
N ALA A 97 11.22 -8.40 2.87
CA ALA A 97 10.59 -9.64 2.39
C ALA A 97 9.45 -9.31 1.43
N GLY A 98 8.92 -10.33 0.75
CA GLY A 98 7.61 -10.32 0.12
C GLY A 98 6.57 -11.07 0.94
N ILE A 99 5.33 -11.13 0.45
CA ILE A 99 4.28 -11.99 1.00
C ILE A 99 4.07 -13.19 0.08
N ALA A 100 3.98 -14.37 0.68
CA ALA A 100 3.65 -15.61 -0.01
C ALA A 100 2.13 -15.72 -0.22
N PHE A 101 1.74 -16.34 -1.33
CA PHE A 101 0.35 -16.74 -1.59
C PHE A 101 0.20 -18.29 -1.65
N ASP A 102 1.28 -19.00 -1.34
CA ASP A 102 1.35 -20.47 -1.22
C ASP A 102 2.40 -20.86 -0.17
N GLU A 103 2.80 -22.13 -0.13
CA GLU A 103 3.81 -22.65 0.79
C GLU A 103 5.25 -22.20 0.48
N THR A 104 5.45 -21.40 -0.55
CA THR A 104 6.78 -20.93 -0.98
C THR A 104 7.36 -19.94 0.03
N ARG A 105 8.59 -20.17 0.45
CA ARG A 105 9.28 -19.31 1.44
C ARG A 105 10.36 -18.41 0.82
N LYS A 106 10.69 -18.61 -0.46
CA LYS A 106 11.63 -17.76 -1.22
C LYS A 106 11.27 -17.77 -2.70
N ALA A 107 11.31 -16.61 -3.33
CA ALA A 107 11.06 -16.48 -4.77
C ALA A 107 12.07 -15.53 -5.43
N ASP A 108 12.11 -15.58 -6.76
CA ASP A 108 12.81 -14.60 -7.57
C ASP A 108 12.03 -13.29 -7.58
N PHE A 109 12.70 -12.20 -7.21
CA PHE A 109 12.18 -10.86 -7.28
C PHE A 109 12.89 -10.09 -8.38
N TYR A 110 12.13 -9.59 -9.35
CA TYR A 110 12.61 -8.85 -10.52
C TYR A 110 12.71 -7.38 -10.15
N VAL A 111 13.94 -6.89 -9.96
CA VAL A 111 14.19 -5.52 -9.49
C VAL A 111 14.37 -4.60 -10.68
N PHE A 112 13.48 -3.67 -10.85
CA PHE A 112 13.64 -2.55 -11.77
C PHE A 112 14.35 -1.39 -11.06
N THR A 113 15.04 -0.52 -11.81
CA THR A 113 15.86 0.57 -11.27
C THR A 113 15.49 1.92 -11.85
N GLY A 114 16.00 3.00 -11.25
CA GLY A 114 15.74 4.36 -11.72
C GLY A 114 14.27 4.73 -11.60
N LYS A 115 13.69 5.33 -12.64
CA LYS A 115 12.30 5.75 -12.68
C LYS A 115 11.30 4.58 -12.71
N ALA A 116 11.77 3.40 -13.12
CA ALA A 116 10.95 2.18 -13.23
C ALA A 116 10.96 1.31 -11.95
N HIS A 117 11.52 1.79 -10.84
CA HIS A 117 11.66 0.99 -9.62
C HIS A 117 10.31 0.49 -9.06
N CYS A 118 9.22 1.21 -9.31
CA CYS A 118 7.87 0.82 -8.93
C CYS A 118 7.37 -0.44 -9.65
N LEU A 119 7.91 -0.78 -10.82
CA LEU A 119 7.55 -1.99 -11.58
C LEU A 119 8.19 -3.28 -11.03
N SER A 120 8.89 -3.21 -9.90
CA SER A 120 9.57 -4.38 -9.32
C SER A 120 8.54 -5.37 -8.79
N THR A 121 8.62 -6.63 -9.23
CA THR A 121 7.57 -7.63 -9.00
C THR A 121 8.13 -9.03 -8.77
N PHE A 122 7.36 -9.92 -8.14
CA PHE A 122 7.60 -11.37 -8.10
C PHE A 122 7.00 -12.09 -9.32
N SER A 123 6.15 -11.43 -10.09
CA SER A 123 5.54 -11.99 -11.28
C SER A 123 6.52 -12.00 -12.46
N LYS A 124 6.96 -13.20 -12.88
CA LYS A 124 7.74 -13.36 -14.10
C LYS A 124 7.00 -12.86 -15.34
N GLN A 125 5.67 -12.98 -15.34
CA GLN A 125 4.82 -12.54 -16.44
C GLN A 125 4.82 -11.02 -16.56
N GLU A 126 4.65 -10.31 -15.43
CA GLU A 126 4.70 -8.84 -15.40
C GLU A 126 6.11 -8.32 -15.76
N ALA A 127 7.16 -8.91 -15.20
CA ALA A 127 8.52 -8.55 -15.56
C ALA A 127 8.79 -8.73 -17.06
N GLY A 128 8.32 -9.84 -17.64
CA GLY A 128 8.41 -10.12 -19.07
C GLY A 128 7.59 -9.17 -19.94
N PHE A 129 6.42 -8.72 -19.47
CA PHE A 129 5.64 -7.70 -20.15
C PHE A 129 6.41 -6.38 -20.25
N TRP A 130 6.96 -5.89 -19.14
CA TRP A 130 7.72 -4.63 -19.12
C TRP A 130 9.01 -4.70 -19.95
N GLU A 131 9.68 -5.86 -19.97
CA GLU A 131 10.90 -6.05 -20.78
C GLU A 131 10.60 -6.07 -22.29
N ASN A 132 9.54 -6.75 -22.72
CA ASN A 132 9.30 -7.04 -24.13
C ASN A 132 8.27 -6.11 -24.78
N THR A 133 7.27 -5.68 -24.05
CA THR A 133 6.13 -4.91 -24.55
C THR A 133 6.14 -3.48 -23.98
N GLY A 134 6.10 -3.32 -22.67
CA GLY A 134 5.90 -2.03 -22.02
C GLY A 134 4.54 -1.41 -22.37
N ASN A 135 4.38 -0.12 -22.13
CA ASN A 135 3.25 0.66 -22.58
C ASN A 135 3.69 2.04 -23.12
N ASP A 136 2.77 2.81 -23.68
CA ASP A 136 3.10 4.11 -24.32
C ASP A 136 3.51 5.18 -23.31
N GLU A 137 3.09 5.07 -22.04
CA GLU A 137 3.36 6.04 -20.99
C GLU A 137 4.72 5.81 -20.33
N ILE A 138 5.03 4.56 -19.97
CA ILE A 138 6.23 4.20 -19.22
C ILE A 138 7.35 3.69 -20.15
N GLY A 139 6.96 3.05 -21.25
CA GLY A 139 7.89 2.43 -22.21
C GLY A 139 8.32 1.03 -21.80
N LYS A 140 9.35 0.51 -22.46
CA LYS A 140 9.96 -0.79 -22.14
C LYS A 140 11.06 -0.63 -21.12
N HIS A 141 11.06 -1.51 -20.12
CA HIS A 141 12.09 -1.53 -19.09
C HIS A 141 12.53 -2.96 -18.80
N LYS A 142 13.84 -3.17 -18.75
CA LYS A 142 14.42 -4.44 -18.35
C LYS A 142 14.73 -4.46 -16.86
N PRO A 143 14.48 -5.57 -16.14
CA PRO A 143 14.94 -5.71 -14.78
C PRO A 143 16.46 -5.51 -14.68
N GLY A 144 16.89 -4.67 -13.74
CA GLY A 144 18.32 -4.43 -13.49
C GLY A 144 19.00 -5.61 -12.81
N SER A 145 18.23 -6.40 -12.04
CA SER A 145 18.67 -7.64 -11.37
C SER A 145 17.50 -8.52 -11.01
N ILE A 146 17.80 -9.80 -10.79
CA ILE A 146 16.88 -10.77 -10.19
C ILE A 146 17.53 -11.24 -8.90
N ILE A 147 16.80 -11.13 -7.78
CA ILE A 147 17.32 -11.51 -6.46
C ILE A 147 16.41 -12.56 -5.80
N LYS A 148 17.00 -13.47 -5.05
CA LYS A 148 16.23 -14.39 -4.18
C LYS A 148 15.79 -13.65 -2.93
N THR A 149 14.48 -13.53 -2.73
CA THR A 149 13.87 -12.81 -1.61
C THR A 149 13.04 -13.75 -0.76
N SER A 150 13.11 -13.58 0.57
CA SER A 150 12.27 -14.32 1.51
C SER A 150 10.82 -13.90 1.39
N LEU A 151 9.91 -14.87 1.52
CA LEU A 151 8.47 -14.67 1.56
C LEU A 151 7.92 -15.02 2.94
N LEU A 152 6.97 -14.23 3.41
CA LEU A 152 6.29 -14.37 4.70
C LEU A 152 4.82 -14.73 4.48
N ASP A 153 4.27 -15.51 5.38
CA ASP A 153 2.82 -15.68 5.49
C ASP A 153 2.20 -14.42 6.11
N ILE A 154 1.16 -13.86 5.48
CA ILE A 154 0.50 -12.63 5.94
C ILE A 154 -0.17 -12.83 7.31
N ASN A 155 -0.72 -14.02 7.58
CA ASN A 155 -1.39 -14.31 8.85
C ASN A 155 -0.36 -14.42 9.98
N GLU A 156 0.81 -15.03 9.73
CA GLU A 156 1.93 -15.03 10.69
C GLU A 156 2.43 -13.62 10.98
N VAL A 157 2.49 -12.74 9.97
CA VAL A 157 2.85 -11.32 10.16
C VAL A 157 1.82 -10.62 11.03
N MET A 158 0.52 -10.79 10.74
CA MET A 158 -0.53 -10.18 11.55
C MET A 158 -0.52 -10.68 12.98
N GLU A 159 -0.39 -11.99 13.20
CA GLU A 159 -0.34 -12.58 14.54
C GLU A 159 0.86 -12.08 15.36
N LYS A 160 2.01 -11.94 14.72
CA LYS A 160 3.25 -11.55 15.39
C LYS A 160 3.30 -10.08 15.78
N TYR A 161 2.74 -9.20 14.96
CA TYR A 161 2.99 -7.77 15.08
C TYR A 161 1.78 -6.93 15.47
N PHE A 162 0.57 -7.51 15.51
CA PHE A 162 -0.66 -6.78 15.82
C PHE A 162 -1.46 -7.46 16.94
N SER A 163 -2.25 -6.66 17.64
CA SER A 163 -3.19 -7.14 18.65
C SER A 163 -4.46 -6.28 18.61
N PRO A 164 -5.59 -6.80 18.13
CA PRO A 164 -5.78 -8.15 17.58
C PRO A 164 -5.34 -8.27 16.12
N TYR A 165 -5.40 -7.20 15.30
CA TYR A 165 -5.02 -7.13 13.88
C TYR A 165 -4.84 -5.66 13.46
N PRO A 166 -4.24 -5.38 12.28
CA PRO A 166 -4.12 -4.00 11.80
C PRO A 166 -5.50 -3.43 11.42
N ASN A 167 -5.68 -2.13 11.64
CA ASN A 167 -6.90 -1.42 11.21
C ASN A 167 -6.93 -1.19 9.68
N LEU A 168 -5.76 -1.06 9.06
CA LEU A 168 -5.58 -0.91 7.61
C LEU A 168 -4.63 -1.98 7.09
N ILE A 169 -4.99 -2.59 5.97
CA ILE A 169 -4.03 -3.31 5.12
C ILE A 169 -3.98 -2.59 3.77
N SER A 170 -2.78 -2.11 3.39
CA SER A 170 -2.47 -1.60 2.05
C SER A 170 -1.73 -2.69 1.29
N ILE A 171 -2.21 -3.06 0.09
CA ILE A 171 -1.60 -4.07 -0.78
C ILE A 171 -1.32 -3.40 -2.12
N ASP A 172 -0.05 -3.42 -2.53
CA ASP A 172 0.42 -2.91 -3.81
C ASP A 172 1.67 -3.71 -4.21
N VAL A 173 1.46 -4.81 -4.92
CA VAL A 173 2.50 -5.82 -5.19
C VAL A 173 2.64 -6.14 -6.67
N GLU A 174 2.16 -5.22 -7.53
CA GLU A 174 2.37 -5.29 -8.97
C GLU A 174 1.88 -6.64 -9.55
N GLY A 175 0.55 -6.88 -9.41
CA GLY A 175 -0.16 -7.95 -10.09
C GLY A 175 -0.40 -9.24 -9.28
N LEU A 176 -0.06 -9.28 -7.99
CA LEU A 176 -0.33 -10.43 -7.10
C LEU A 176 -1.28 -10.12 -5.95
N ASP A 177 -1.97 -8.97 -6.01
CA ASP A 177 -2.81 -8.43 -4.94
C ASP A 177 -3.97 -9.37 -4.60
N LEU A 178 -4.63 -9.94 -5.61
CA LEU A 178 -5.74 -10.88 -5.42
C LEU A 178 -5.26 -12.18 -4.76
N GLU A 179 -4.14 -12.73 -5.21
CA GLU A 179 -3.58 -13.96 -4.69
C GLU A 179 -3.22 -13.80 -3.22
N ILE A 180 -2.57 -12.70 -2.86
CA ILE A 180 -2.25 -12.37 -1.46
C ILE A 180 -3.53 -12.14 -0.64
N ALA A 181 -4.49 -11.38 -1.16
CA ALA A 181 -5.75 -11.13 -0.46
C ALA A 181 -6.48 -12.43 -0.12
N LYS A 182 -6.45 -13.43 -1.02
CA LYS A 182 -7.08 -14.76 -0.79
C LYS A 182 -6.45 -15.56 0.34
N THR A 183 -5.18 -15.31 0.71
CA THR A 183 -4.52 -16.04 1.81
C THR A 183 -4.91 -15.52 3.20
N ILE A 184 -5.54 -14.35 3.28
CA ILE A 184 -5.94 -13.74 4.56
C ILE A 184 -7.05 -14.58 5.21
N ASN A 185 -6.85 -14.92 6.49
CA ASN A 185 -7.88 -15.55 7.30
C ASN A 185 -8.89 -14.50 7.80
N PHE A 186 -9.93 -14.23 7.01
CA PHE A 186 -10.97 -13.24 7.33
C PHE A 186 -11.88 -13.63 8.51
N GLU A 187 -11.86 -14.89 8.96
CA GLU A 187 -12.57 -15.29 10.18
C GLU A 187 -11.85 -14.74 11.42
N LYS A 188 -10.50 -14.75 11.39
CA LYS A 188 -9.65 -14.29 12.49
C LYS A 188 -9.32 -12.79 12.39
N TYR A 189 -9.02 -12.30 11.20
CA TYR A 189 -8.52 -10.94 10.96
C TYR A 189 -9.53 -10.11 10.18
N LYS A 190 -9.98 -9.03 10.77
CA LYS A 190 -11.07 -8.20 10.24
C LYS A 190 -10.68 -6.71 10.22
N PRO A 191 -9.66 -6.31 9.44
CA PRO A 191 -9.29 -4.90 9.31
C PRO A 191 -10.50 -4.05 8.94
N GLU A 192 -10.55 -2.82 9.42
CA GLU A 192 -11.63 -1.90 9.07
C GLU A 192 -11.53 -1.46 7.62
N ILE A 193 -10.29 -1.32 7.11
CA ILE A 193 -10.02 -0.76 5.79
C ILE A 193 -9.00 -1.64 5.04
N PHE A 194 -9.28 -1.86 3.75
CA PHE A 194 -8.27 -2.27 2.78
C PHE A 194 -8.07 -1.16 1.74
N CYS A 195 -6.83 -0.96 1.32
CA CYS A 195 -6.47 -0.17 0.14
C CYS A 195 -5.67 -1.10 -0.77
N ALA A 196 -6.15 -1.35 -1.97
CA ALA A 196 -5.48 -2.28 -2.89
C ALA A 196 -5.40 -1.69 -4.30
N GLU A 197 -4.29 -1.98 -5.01
CA GLU A 197 -4.20 -1.67 -6.42
C GLU A 197 -5.21 -2.52 -7.20
N THR A 198 -6.07 -1.84 -7.95
CA THR A 198 -7.12 -2.50 -8.76
C THR A 198 -7.03 -2.14 -10.24
N LEU A 199 -5.97 -1.47 -10.64
CA LEU A 199 -5.70 -1.18 -12.03
C LEU A 199 -4.67 -2.18 -12.57
N TRP A 200 -5.02 -2.89 -13.63
CA TRP A 200 -4.07 -3.62 -14.42
C TRP A 200 -3.63 -2.79 -15.62
N PHE A 201 -2.36 -2.52 -15.73
CA PHE A 201 -1.76 -2.00 -16.96
C PHE A 201 -1.84 -3.09 -18.02
N ALA A 202 -2.89 -3.05 -18.83
CA ALA A 202 -3.24 -4.15 -19.70
C ALA A 202 -2.23 -4.32 -20.84
N LYS A 203 -2.11 -5.57 -21.26
CA LYS A 203 -1.26 -6.06 -22.36
C LYS A 203 -1.51 -5.40 -23.73
N ASN A 204 -2.50 -4.53 -23.87
CA ASN A 204 -2.89 -3.89 -25.13
C ASN A 204 -3.12 -2.37 -25.01
N ASN A 205 -2.38 -1.66 -24.15
CA ASN A 205 -2.58 -0.22 -23.86
C ASN A 205 -4.02 0.13 -23.41
N LYS A 206 -4.77 -0.85 -22.89
CA LYS A 206 -6.09 -0.66 -22.30
C LYS A 206 -6.00 -1.01 -20.84
N GLU A 207 -6.01 0.01 -20.01
CA GLU A 207 -6.13 -0.15 -18.57
C GLU A 207 -7.45 -0.83 -18.24
N THR A 208 -7.41 -1.84 -17.39
CA THR A 208 -8.62 -2.57 -16.96
C THR A 208 -8.63 -2.71 -15.45
N LYS A 209 -9.81 -2.55 -14.86
CA LYS A 209 -10.01 -2.80 -13.43
C LYS A 209 -9.93 -4.29 -13.13
N ASN A 210 -9.27 -4.63 -12.03
CA ASN A 210 -9.29 -5.97 -11.45
C ASN A 210 -10.62 -6.21 -10.72
N ILE A 211 -11.65 -6.49 -11.52
CA ILE A 211 -13.00 -6.75 -10.99
C ILE A 211 -13.00 -7.97 -10.05
N GLN A 212 -12.15 -8.97 -10.31
CA GLN A 212 -12.06 -10.15 -9.46
C GLN A 212 -11.60 -9.80 -8.03
N LEU A 213 -10.65 -8.89 -7.87
CA LEU A 213 -10.21 -8.40 -6.56
C LEU A 213 -11.31 -7.61 -5.86
N ILE A 214 -12.01 -6.73 -6.61
CA ILE A 214 -13.12 -5.95 -6.08
C ILE A 214 -14.25 -6.86 -5.59
N ASP A 215 -14.65 -7.84 -6.41
CA ASP A 215 -15.72 -8.77 -6.05
C ASP A 215 -15.30 -9.71 -4.91
N PHE A 216 -14.03 -10.12 -4.86
CA PHE A 216 -13.50 -10.89 -3.74
C PHE A 216 -13.71 -10.14 -2.40
N PHE A 217 -13.34 -8.88 -2.29
CA PHE A 217 -13.56 -8.11 -1.05
C PHE A 217 -15.05 -7.95 -0.71
N LYS A 218 -15.92 -7.82 -1.72
CA LYS A 218 -17.39 -7.79 -1.48
C LYS A 218 -17.90 -9.08 -0.84
N THR A 219 -17.33 -10.25 -1.21
CA THR A 219 -17.67 -11.55 -0.59
C THR A 219 -17.18 -11.67 0.85
N LYS A 220 -16.24 -10.81 1.27
CA LYS A 220 -15.67 -10.76 2.63
C LYS A 220 -16.30 -9.66 3.50
N ASP A 221 -17.52 -9.21 3.17
CA ASP A 221 -18.27 -8.18 3.87
C ASP A 221 -17.63 -6.78 3.86
N TYR A 222 -16.88 -6.49 2.81
CA TYR A 222 -16.42 -5.14 2.51
C TYR A 222 -17.25 -4.51 1.40
N PHE A 223 -17.31 -3.19 1.38
CA PHE A 223 -17.86 -2.43 0.27
C PHE A 223 -16.82 -1.45 -0.25
N VAL A 224 -16.94 -1.04 -1.51
CA VAL A 224 -16.10 0.01 -2.09
C VAL A 224 -16.51 1.34 -1.47
N TYR A 225 -15.61 1.93 -0.68
CA TYR A 225 -15.81 3.25 -0.10
C TYR A 225 -15.39 4.35 -1.07
N SER A 226 -14.26 4.16 -1.75
CA SER A 226 -13.75 5.08 -2.77
C SER A 226 -12.93 4.33 -3.81
N ASP A 227 -12.97 4.81 -5.04
CA ASP A 227 -12.12 4.37 -6.13
C ASP A 227 -11.35 5.58 -6.66
N THR A 228 -10.02 5.53 -6.62
CA THR A 228 -9.12 6.58 -7.10
C THR A 228 -8.56 6.27 -8.49
N TYR A 229 -9.20 5.36 -9.22
CA TYR A 229 -8.82 4.79 -10.49
C TYR A 229 -7.72 3.74 -10.39
N ILE A 230 -6.57 4.04 -9.80
CA ILE A 230 -5.48 3.09 -9.60
C ILE A 230 -5.80 2.18 -8.41
N ASN A 231 -6.12 2.79 -7.27
CA ASN A 231 -6.42 2.08 -6.03
C ASN A 231 -7.91 2.09 -5.72
N THR A 232 -8.38 1.03 -5.08
CA THR A 232 -9.71 0.96 -4.49
C THR A 232 -9.59 0.83 -2.97
N ILE A 233 -10.35 1.68 -2.27
CA ILE A 233 -10.44 1.68 -0.81
C ILE A 233 -11.73 0.97 -0.43
N PHE A 234 -11.58 -0.11 0.34
CA PHE A 234 -12.68 -0.91 0.86
C PHE A 234 -12.87 -0.65 2.34
N CYS A 235 -14.10 -0.59 2.78
CA CYS A 235 -14.45 -0.48 4.19
C CYS A 235 -15.33 -1.67 4.60
N ARG A 236 -15.07 -2.23 5.78
CA ARG A 236 -15.88 -3.31 6.34
C ARG A 236 -17.28 -2.79 6.70
N LYS A 237 -18.31 -3.53 6.28
CA LYS A 237 -19.71 -3.08 6.38
C LYS A 237 -20.17 -2.85 7.81
N ASP A 238 -19.79 -3.73 8.74
CA ASP A 238 -20.18 -3.61 10.15
C ASP A 238 -19.47 -2.46 10.87
N ALA A 239 -18.20 -2.20 10.53
CA ALA A 239 -17.45 -1.07 11.06
C ALA A 239 -18.10 0.26 10.65
N TYR A 240 -18.59 0.37 9.43
CA TYR A 240 -19.23 1.61 8.93
C TYR A 240 -20.65 1.82 9.49
N LYS A 241 -21.40 0.75 9.75
CA LYS A 241 -22.78 0.83 10.31
C LYS A 241 -22.85 1.44 11.71
N ASN A 242 -21.77 1.45 12.46
CA ASN A 242 -21.69 2.01 13.80
C ASN A 242 -21.47 3.54 13.81
N ILE A 243 -21.48 4.20 12.65
CA ILE A 243 -21.45 5.66 12.56
C ILE A 243 -22.90 6.15 12.75
N SER A 244 -23.17 6.75 13.90
CA SER A 244 -24.40 7.50 14.12
C SER A 244 -24.40 8.72 13.17
N VAL A 245 -25.34 8.78 12.26
CA VAL A 245 -25.60 9.93 11.40
C VAL A 245 -26.43 10.95 12.17
#